data_f4dbb8a455867b33c476db82ffbb1d7c
#
_entry.id   f4dbb8a455867b33c476db82ffbb1d7c
#
_cell.length_a   1.000
_cell.length_b   1.000
_cell.length_c   1.000
_cell.angle_alpha   90.00
_cell.angle_beta   90.00
_cell.angle_gamma   90.00
#
_symmetry.space_group_name_H-M   'P 1'
#
loop_
_entity.id
_entity.type
_entity.pdbx_description
1 polymer ?
#
loop_
_entity_poly.entity_id
_entity_poly.type
_entity_poly.pdbx_seq_one_letter_code
_entity_poly.pdbx_strand_id
1 'polypeptide(L)'
;MLNISLVKFKSQFMRKKNQIIYYSIKTDGEEEIENLINNFLIEKDSFIFESVEKGFIKGRYTIFGKNPDKIWEFNNNNCKLFNKNKIIKLTGTPKKNIEKIIEDFNFN
;
A
#
# COMPACT_ATOMS: atom_id res chain seq x y z
N MET A 1 -0.52 5.78 -18.80
CA MET A 1 -1.97 5.72 -19.08
C MET A 1 -2.73 5.16 -17.87
N LEU A 2 -3.82 5.79 -17.52
CA LEU A 2 -4.68 5.28 -16.44
C LEU A 2 -5.40 4.00 -16.86
N ASN A 3 -5.51 3.05 -15.94
CA ASN A 3 -6.20 1.77 -16.16
C ASN A 3 -7.73 1.86 -16.21
N ILE A 4 -8.30 2.98 -15.81
CA ILE A 4 -9.75 3.15 -15.69
C ILE A 4 -10.19 4.51 -16.25
N SER A 5 -11.33 4.54 -16.93
CA SER A 5 -11.92 5.80 -17.38
C SER A 5 -12.61 6.53 -16.23
N LEU A 6 -12.74 7.86 -16.35
CA LEU A 6 -13.43 8.68 -15.36
C LEU A 6 -14.88 8.25 -15.16
N VAL A 7 -15.56 7.87 -16.21
CA VAL A 7 -16.96 7.42 -16.15
C VAL A 7 -17.08 6.14 -15.32
N LYS A 8 -16.22 5.17 -15.59
CA LYS A 8 -16.19 3.89 -14.85
C LYS A 8 -15.80 4.12 -13.39
N PHE A 9 -14.82 4.99 -13.13
CA PHE A 9 -14.41 5.36 -11.77
C PHE A 9 -15.61 5.94 -10.99
N LYS A 10 -16.29 6.92 -11.54
CA LYS A 10 -17.47 7.54 -10.89
C LYS A 10 -18.56 6.53 -10.60
N SER A 11 -18.86 5.66 -11.57
CA SER A 11 -19.89 4.62 -11.41
C SER A 11 -19.56 3.68 -10.23
N GLN A 12 -18.32 3.22 -10.14
CA GLN A 12 -17.89 2.35 -9.05
C GLN A 12 -17.83 3.08 -7.70
N PHE A 13 -17.44 4.34 -7.70
CA PHE A 13 -17.42 5.18 -6.51
C PHE A 13 -18.84 5.36 -5.94
N MET A 14 -19.81 5.63 -6.80
CA MET A 14 -21.23 5.75 -6.38
C MET A 14 -21.78 4.46 -5.80
N ARG A 15 -21.28 3.32 -6.24
CA ARG A 15 -21.64 2.00 -5.69
C ARG A 15 -20.83 1.62 -4.44
N LYS A 16 -19.99 2.53 -3.93
CA LYS A 16 -19.11 2.31 -2.77
C LYS A 16 -18.22 1.07 -2.90
N LYS A 17 -17.77 0.78 -4.12
CA LYS A 17 -16.85 -0.32 -4.38
C LYS A 17 -15.39 0.13 -4.25
N ASN A 18 -14.58 -0.68 -3.62
CA ASN A 18 -13.13 -0.48 -3.63
C ASN A 18 -12.58 -0.59 -5.04
N GLN A 19 -11.64 0.26 -5.38
CA GLN A 19 -11.06 0.32 -6.71
C GLN A 19 -9.54 0.36 -6.65
N ILE A 20 -8.91 -0.30 -7.59
CA ILE A 20 -7.47 -0.19 -7.82
C ILE A 20 -7.27 0.74 -9.01
N ILE A 21 -6.60 1.85 -8.78
CA ILE A 21 -6.26 2.83 -9.81
C ILE A 21 -4.76 2.86 -9.95
N TYR A 22 -4.27 2.70 -11.17
CA TYR A 22 -2.86 2.82 -11.46
C TYR A 22 -2.61 3.55 -12.77
N TYR A 23 -1.44 4.15 -12.84
CA TYR A 23 -0.91 4.77 -14.05
C TYR A 23 0.38 4.04 -14.44
N SER A 24 0.49 3.70 -15.71
CA SER A 24 1.63 2.97 -16.22
C SER A 24 2.47 3.85 -17.14
N ILE A 25 3.75 3.93 -16.85
CA ILE A 25 4.73 4.62 -17.71
C ILE A 25 5.90 3.69 -17.98
N LYS A 26 6.52 3.88 -19.13
CA LYS A 26 7.75 3.20 -19.51
C LYS A 26 8.94 4.09 -19.15
N THR A 27 9.94 3.54 -18.48
CA THR A 27 11.17 4.24 -18.12
C THR A 27 12.35 3.68 -18.91
N ASP A 28 13.36 4.53 -19.17
CA ASP A 28 14.49 4.18 -20.03
C ASP A 28 15.73 3.67 -19.28
N GLY A 29 15.70 3.54 -17.95
CA GLY A 29 16.87 3.06 -17.24
C GLY A 29 16.71 2.83 -15.75
N GLU A 30 17.66 2.06 -15.22
CA GLU A 30 17.71 1.73 -13.78
C GLU A 30 18.03 2.94 -12.92
N GLU A 31 18.79 3.90 -13.42
CA GLU A 31 19.18 5.09 -12.67
C GLU A 31 18.00 5.96 -12.27
N GLU A 32 17.02 6.15 -13.15
CA GLU A 32 15.80 6.88 -12.84
C GLU A 32 14.99 6.19 -11.74
N ILE A 33 14.94 4.87 -11.78
CA ILE A 33 14.25 4.05 -10.77
C ILE A 33 14.95 4.17 -9.43
N GLU A 34 16.27 4.09 -9.38
CA GLU A 34 17.05 4.23 -8.15
C GLU A 34 16.88 5.62 -7.53
N ASN A 35 16.91 6.66 -8.33
CA ASN A 35 16.67 8.04 -7.86
C ASN A 35 15.26 8.20 -7.29
N LEU A 36 14.27 7.63 -7.95
CA LEU A 36 12.89 7.66 -7.48
C LEU A 36 12.75 6.95 -6.14
N ILE A 37 13.34 5.76 -5.99
CA ILE A 37 13.32 4.98 -4.75
C ILE A 37 14.00 5.75 -3.62
N ASN A 38 15.18 6.32 -3.87
CA ASN A 38 15.92 7.08 -2.86
C ASN A 38 15.12 8.30 -2.37
N ASN A 39 14.43 8.98 -3.26
CA ASN A 39 13.56 10.10 -2.89
C ASN A 39 12.34 9.66 -2.07
N PHE A 40 11.80 8.48 -2.35
CA PHE A 40 10.70 7.92 -1.57
C PHE A 40 11.12 7.50 -0.17
N LEU A 41 12.28 6.87 0.00
CA LEU A 41 12.73 6.33 1.28
C LEU A 41 13.16 7.38 2.30
N ILE A 42 13.31 8.63 1.91
CA ILE A 42 13.58 9.74 2.82
C ILE A 42 12.38 10.01 3.73
N GLU A 43 11.18 9.74 3.27
CA GLU A 43 9.94 10.02 3.99
C GLU A 43 9.70 9.00 5.11
N LYS A 44 9.18 9.50 6.25
CA LYS A 44 8.75 8.65 7.35
C LYS A 44 7.64 7.69 6.87
N ASP A 45 7.65 6.48 7.44
CA ASP A 45 6.67 5.45 7.12
C ASP A 45 6.65 5.05 5.63
N SER A 46 7.78 5.13 4.98
CA SER A 46 7.99 4.56 3.65
C SER A 46 8.46 3.11 3.73
N PHE A 47 8.23 2.37 2.68
CA PHE A 47 8.69 0.97 2.59
C PHE A 47 9.15 0.62 1.19
N ILE A 48 9.98 -0.40 1.10
CA ILE A 48 10.40 -1.01 -0.15
C ILE A 48 10.45 -2.53 0.01
N PHE A 49 9.91 -3.24 -0.98
CA PHE A 49 10.05 -4.68 -1.14
C PHE A 49 10.70 -4.97 -2.47
N GLU A 50 11.80 -5.69 -2.45
CA GLU A 50 12.49 -6.14 -3.65
C GLU A 50 12.39 -7.65 -3.76
N SER A 51 11.97 -8.16 -4.92
CA SER A 51 12.06 -9.58 -5.19
C SER A 51 13.52 -9.92 -5.49
N VAL A 52 14.02 -10.98 -4.85
CA VAL A 52 15.40 -11.43 -5.01
C VAL A 52 15.39 -12.89 -5.45
N GLU A 53 16.05 -13.18 -6.57
CA GLU A 53 16.28 -14.55 -7.01
C GLU A 53 17.63 -15.05 -6.50
N LYS A 54 17.68 -16.28 -6.01
CA LYS A 54 18.89 -16.96 -5.53
C LYS A 54 19.73 -16.15 -4.51
N GLY A 55 19.09 -15.26 -3.76
CA GLY A 55 19.72 -14.50 -2.68
C GLY A 55 20.58 -13.29 -3.10
N PHE A 56 20.93 -13.16 -4.39
CA PHE A 56 21.86 -12.12 -4.86
C PHE A 56 21.36 -11.33 -6.06
N ILE A 57 20.50 -11.92 -6.89
CA ILE A 57 20.05 -11.32 -8.15
C ILE A 57 18.72 -10.64 -7.89
N LYS A 58 18.61 -9.35 -8.27
CA LYS A 58 17.35 -8.61 -8.27
C LYS A 58 16.31 -9.40 -9.05
N GLY A 59 15.18 -9.66 -8.41
CA GLY A 59 14.05 -10.27 -9.06
C GLY A 59 13.32 -9.31 -9.99
N ARG A 60 12.18 -9.76 -10.48
CA ARG A 60 11.39 -9.05 -11.50
C ARG A 60 10.72 -7.78 -11.01
N TYR A 61 10.40 -7.70 -9.72
CA TYR A 61 9.58 -6.62 -9.19
C TYR A 61 10.23 -5.92 -8.00
N THR A 62 10.06 -4.61 -7.98
CA THR A 62 10.30 -3.78 -6.81
C THR A 62 9.01 -3.04 -6.49
N ILE A 63 8.54 -3.14 -5.25
CA ILE A 63 7.33 -2.49 -4.77
C ILE A 63 7.72 -1.55 -3.63
N PHE A 64 7.29 -0.30 -3.71
CA PHE A 64 7.55 0.68 -2.66
C PHE A 64 6.35 1.60 -2.47
N GLY A 65 6.26 2.19 -1.28
CA GLY A 65 5.19 3.10 -0.95
C GLY A 65 5.57 4.12 0.12
N LYS A 66 4.79 5.17 0.20
CA LYS A 66 4.94 6.24 1.19
C LYS A 66 3.59 6.86 1.53
N ASN A 67 3.58 7.69 2.56
CA ASN A 67 2.41 8.45 3.01
C ASN A 67 1.19 7.57 3.27
N PRO A 68 1.30 6.56 4.17
CA PRO A 68 0.14 5.76 4.52
C PRO A 68 -0.93 6.66 5.17
N ASP A 69 -2.18 6.45 4.84
CA ASP A 69 -3.31 7.09 5.49
C ASP A 69 -3.69 6.41 6.81
N LYS A 70 -3.40 5.13 6.91
CA LYS A 70 -3.64 4.32 8.10
C LYS A 70 -2.49 3.38 8.36
N ILE A 71 -2.14 3.23 9.65
CA ILE A 71 -1.13 2.27 10.11
C ILE A 71 -1.74 1.47 11.24
N TRP A 72 -1.74 0.16 11.12
CA TRP A 72 -2.11 -0.75 12.21
C TRP A 72 -0.85 -1.32 12.83
N GLU A 73 -0.70 -1.11 14.14
CA GLU A 73 0.42 -1.63 14.91
C GLU A 73 -0.05 -2.73 15.84
N PHE A 74 0.54 -3.91 15.69
CA PHE A 74 0.26 -5.06 16.54
C PHE A 74 1.45 -5.31 17.47
N ASN A 75 1.22 -5.22 18.78
CA ASN A 75 2.24 -5.47 19.79
C ASN A 75 1.65 -6.44 20.83
N ASN A 76 2.12 -7.69 20.82
CA ASN A 76 1.53 -8.77 21.63
C ASN A 76 0.02 -8.90 21.35
N ASN A 77 -0.82 -8.71 22.39
CA ASN A 77 -2.28 -8.75 22.26
C ASN A 77 -2.91 -7.37 22.02
N ASN A 78 -2.10 -6.35 21.81
CA ASN A 78 -2.56 -4.98 21.59
C ASN A 78 -2.54 -4.63 20.12
N CYS A 79 -3.58 -3.94 19.68
CA CYS A 79 -3.62 -3.37 18.34
C CYS A 79 -4.01 -1.90 18.40
N LYS A 80 -3.25 -1.07 17.72
CA LYS A 80 -3.53 0.36 17.58
C LYS A 80 -3.69 0.71 16.10
N LEU A 81 -4.65 1.57 15.84
CA LEU A 81 -4.82 2.18 14.52
C LEU A 81 -4.40 3.64 14.59
N PHE A 82 -3.41 4.00 13.80
CA PHE A 82 -3.02 5.39 13.56
C PHE A 82 -3.74 5.87 12.30
N ASN A 83 -4.74 6.72 12.50
CA ASN A 83 -5.51 7.30 11.40
C ASN A 83 -5.33 8.81 11.41
N LYS A 84 -4.46 9.31 10.54
CA LYS A 84 -4.03 10.70 10.51
C LYS A 84 -3.47 11.13 11.88
N ASN A 85 -4.09 12.09 12.56
CA ASN A 85 -3.66 12.56 13.88
C ASN A 85 -4.34 11.85 15.05
N LYS A 86 -5.11 10.80 14.77
CA LYS A 86 -5.84 10.03 15.80
C LYS A 86 -5.19 8.68 16.02
N ILE A 87 -5.09 8.31 17.30
CA ILE A 87 -4.65 6.99 17.74
C ILE A 87 -5.85 6.28 18.35
N ILE A 88 -6.25 5.17 17.75
CA ILE A 88 -7.40 4.38 18.20
C ILE A 88 -6.89 3.03 18.71
N LYS A 89 -7.18 2.73 19.96
CA LYS A 89 -6.89 1.41 20.53
C LYS A 89 -8.01 0.45 20.11
N LEU A 90 -7.66 -0.61 19.42
CA LEU A 90 -8.63 -1.61 18.95
C LEU A 90 -8.81 -2.70 20.01
N THR A 91 -10.04 -3.13 20.18
CA THR A 91 -10.41 -4.26 21.04
C THR A 91 -10.43 -5.56 20.26
N GLY A 92 -10.36 -6.68 20.98
CA GLY A 92 -10.36 -8.01 20.38
C GLY A 92 -8.96 -8.57 20.15
N THR A 93 -8.92 -9.77 19.58
CA THR A 93 -7.65 -10.45 19.30
C THR A 93 -6.98 -9.89 18.05
N PRO A 94 -5.64 -9.98 17.94
CA PRO A 94 -4.94 -9.60 16.72
C PRO A 94 -5.49 -10.30 15.47
N LYS A 95 -5.81 -11.56 15.56
CA LYS A 95 -6.39 -12.34 14.46
C LYS A 95 -7.69 -11.75 13.95
N LYS A 96 -8.63 -11.43 14.85
CA LYS A 96 -9.92 -10.84 14.49
C LYS A 96 -9.76 -9.46 13.86
N ASN A 97 -8.84 -8.66 14.38
CA ASN A 97 -8.55 -7.34 13.81
C ASN A 97 -7.97 -7.44 12.40
N ILE A 98 -7.06 -8.38 12.15
CA ILE A 98 -6.49 -8.61 10.82
C ILE A 98 -7.57 -9.09 9.85
N GLU A 99 -8.42 -10.00 10.26
CA GLU A 99 -9.54 -10.50 9.43
C GLU A 99 -10.47 -9.35 9.02
N LYS A 100 -10.80 -8.46 9.94
CA LYS A 100 -11.64 -7.29 9.67
C LYS A 100 -10.97 -6.32 8.69
N ILE A 101 -9.68 -6.07 8.83
CA ILE A 101 -8.91 -5.24 7.90
C ILE A 101 -8.97 -5.82 6.49
N ILE A 102 -8.75 -7.12 6.35
CA ILE A 102 -8.79 -7.82 5.06
C ILE A 102 -10.18 -7.72 4.42
N GLU A 103 -11.24 -7.88 5.20
CA GLU A 103 -12.62 -7.73 4.72
C GLU A 103 -12.90 -6.31 4.20
N ASP A 104 -12.41 -5.28 4.90
CA ASP A 104 -12.60 -3.89 4.51
C ASP A 104 -11.92 -3.55 3.18
N PHE A 105 -10.88 -4.31 2.79
CA PHE A 105 -10.15 -4.14 1.53
C PHE A 105 -10.55 -5.15 0.44
N ASN A 106 -11.73 -5.71 0.52
CA ASN A 106 -12.19 -6.65 -0.50
C ASN A 106 -12.56 -5.91 -1.80
N PHE A 107 -11.95 -6.34 -2.90
CA PHE A 107 -12.17 -5.81 -4.25
C PHE A 107 -13.01 -6.80 -5.07
N ASN A 108 -14.29 -6.69 -4.99
CA ASN A 108 -15.21 -7.49 -5.80
C ASN A 108 -15.69 -6.75 -7.04
#